data_99983ac1c6ed3985757151a2f0b097ec
#
_entry.id   99983ac1c6ed3985757151a2f0b097ec
#
_cell.length_a   1.000
_cell.length_b   1.000
_cell.length_c   1.000
_cell.angle_alpha   90.00
_cell.angle_beta   90.00
_cell.angle_gamma   90.00
#
_symmetry.space_group_name_H-M   'P 1'
#
loop_
_entity.id
_entity.type
_entity.pdbx_description
1 polymer ?
#
loop_
_entity_poly.entity_id
_entity_poly.type
_entity_poly.pdbx_seq_one_letter_code
_entity_poly.pdbx_strand_id
1 'polypeptide(L)'
;NAAGSGFVTSVVDQGADAHSGLSMRLDKNDKAHIAYYNGNGGTLNYSSNAQGPWISQILDGQSSNVGKGVELELDTNGDLFLTYLNDDNAQRKVGKFRSLTNTETYEIHPDLPSGLSFGANNGTIWGTPAEGFAAKDYTIYANTTTQSTSTSVQLMSMWQVEPSVAGVEMMKD
;
A
#
# COMPACT_ATOMS: atom_id res chain seq x y z
N ASN A 1 10.70 -38.44 3.05
CA ASN A 1 11.04 -38.04 1.71
C ASN A 1 9.81 -37.46 1.06
N ALA A 2 9.59 -36.15 1.26
CA ALA A 2 8.58 -35.45 0.54
C ALA A 2 8.94 -35.52 -0.95
N ALA A 3 8.14 -36.24 -1.69
CA ALA A 3 8.24 -36.31 -3.13
C ALA A 3 8.19 -34.88 -3.65
N GLY A 4 9.35 -34.39 -4.13
CA GLY A 4 9.48 -33.27 -5.02
C GLY A 4 8.56 -32.09 -4.71
N SER A 5 8.87 -31.30 -3.68
CA SER A 5 8.50 -29.90 -3.74
C SER A 5 9.27 -29.31 -4.90
N GLY A 6 8.64 -29.21 -6.06
CA GLY A 6 9.24 -28.58 -7.21
C GLY A 6 9.66 -27.17 -6.81
N PHE A 7 10.83 -26.74 -7.30
CA PHE A 7 11.24 -25.36 -7.14
C PHE A 7 10.21 -24.44 -7.81
N VAL A 8 9.52 -23.61 -7.02
CA VAL A 8 8.50 -22.69 -7.51
C VAL A 8 9.12 -21.31 -7.65
N THR A 9 8.98 -20.72 -8.82
CA THR A 9 9.46 -19.35 -9.08
C THR A 9 8.31 -18.38 -9.25
N SER A 10 8.52 -17.15 -8.86
CA SER A 10 7.62 -16.03 -9.15
C SER A 10 8.41 -14.85 -9.71
N VAL A 11 7.78 -14.09 -10.59
CA VAL A 11 8.36 -12.83 -11.07
C VAL A 11 8.08 -11.76 -10.03
N VAL A 12 9.14 -11.13 -9.56
CA VAL A 12 9.10 -10.08 -8.53
C VAL A 12 8.86 -8.71 -9.14
N ASP A 13 9.55 -8.43 -10.25
CA ASP A 13 9.45 -7.19 -11.01
C ASP A 13 9.66 -7.49 -12.49
N GLN A 14 8.75 -7.01 -13.34
CA GLN A 14 8.86 -7.20 -14.78
C GLN A 14 9.62 -6.03 -15.41
N GLY A 15 10.61 -6.37 -16.27
CA GLY A 15 11.40 -5.37 -16.97
C GLY A 15 12.53 -4.75 -16.16
N ALA A 16 12.79 -5.25 -14.95
CA ALA A 16 13.99 -4.88 -14.22
C ALA A 16 15.23 -5.60 -14.81
N ASP A 17 16.30 -4.85 -15.02
CA ASP A 17 17.62 -5.39 -15.34
C ASP A 17 18.46 -5.42 -14.06
N ALA A 18 18.35 -6.50 -13.29
CA ALA A 18 18.89 -6.61 -11.94
C ALA A 18 20.29 -7.29 -11.89
N HIS A 19 21.12 -7.12 -12.91
CA HIS A 19 22.40 -7.84 -13.04
C HIS A 19 23.54 -7.33 -12.14
N SER A 20 23.42 -6.18 -11.49
CA SER A 20 24.52 -5.52 -10.78
C SER A 20 24.36 -5.45 -9.25
N GLY A 21 23.58 -6.33 -8.69
CA GLY A 21 23.41 -6.43 -7.24
C GLY A 21 21.96 -6.63 -6.82
N LEU A 22 21.79 -7.58 -5.93
CA LEU A 22 20.53 -7.92 -5.30
C LEU A 22 20.82 -8.40 -3.89
N SER A 23 20.04 -7.93 -2.93
CA SER A 23 20.06 -8.41 -1.56
C SER A 23 18.65 -8.74 -1.09
N MET A 24 18.48 -9.87 -0.41
CA MET A 24 17.20 -10.34 0.09
C MET A 24 17.27 -10.65 1.57
N ARG A 25 16.21 -10.32 2.30
CA ARG A 25 15.94 -10.74 3.67
C ARG A 25 14.50 -11.21 3.81
N LEU A 26 14.30 -12.09 4.79
CA LEU A 26 12.94 -12.44 5.25
C LEU A 26 12.63 -11.68 6.52
N ASP A 27 11.41 -11.22 6.64
CA ASP A 27 10.90 -10.68 7.90
C ASP A 27 10.49 -11.81 8.89
N LYS A 28 10.03 -11.43 10.06
CA LYS A 28 9.57 -12.35 11.11
C LYS A 28 8.34 -13.21 10.72
N ASN A 29 7.68 -12.88 9.60
CA ASN A 29 6.53 -13.60 9.07
C ASN A 29 6.89 -14.37 7.79
N ASP A 30 8.18 -14.62 7.54
CA ASP A 30 8.71 -15.27 6.34
C ASP A 30 8.36 -14.55 5.03
N LYS A 31 8.15 -13.23 5.10
CA LYS A 31 7.93 -12.40 3.92
C LYS A 31 9.23 -11.87 3.37
N ALA A 32 9.35 -11.90 2.06
CA ALA A 32 10.58 -11.50 1.40
C ALA A 32 10.63 -9.99 1.13
N HIS A 33 11.80 -9.44 1.39
CA HIS A 33 12.19 -8.07 1.10
C HIS A 33 13.43 -8.13 0.23
N ILE A 34 13.36 -7.51 -0.95
CA ILE A 34 14.42 -7.56 -1.96
C ILE A 34 14.78 -6.14 -2.36
N ALA A 35 16.04 -5.78 -2.22
CA ALA A 35 16.59 -4.56 -2.81
C ALA A 35 17.49 -4.92 -3.98
N TYR A 36 17.42 -4.18 -5.09
CA TYR A 36 18.16 -4.48 -6.30
C TYR A 36 18.41 -3.22 -7.12
N TYR A 37 19.49 -3.27 -7.90
CA TYR A 37 19.75 -2.28 -8.92
C TYR A 37 18.90 -2.59 -10.16
N ASN A 38 18.17 -1.60 -10.66
CA ASN A 38 17.45 -1.69 -11.93
C ASN A 38 18.25 -0.97 -13.02
N GLY A 39 18.93 -1.74 -13.87
CA GLY A 39 19.79 -1.21 -14.91
C GLY A 39 19.05 -0.42 -16.00
N ASN A 40 17.78 -0.72 -16.24
CA ASN A 40 16.98 0.01 -17.25
C ASN A 40 16.70 1.46 -16.82
N GLY A 41 16.57 1.70 -15.53
CA GLY A 41 16.34 3.04 -14.97
C GLY A 41 17.58 3.63 -14.30
N GLY A 42 18.61 2.83 -14.06
CA GLY A 42 19.77 3.24 -13.27
C GLY A 42 19.41 3.53 -11.81
N THR A 43 18.43 2.82 -11.24
CA THR A 43 17.80 3.14 -9.97
C THR A 43 17.97 2.04 -8.92
N LEU A 44 17.96 2.42 -7.64
CA LEU A 44 17.78 1.48 -6.53
C LEU A 44 16.31 1.19 -6.37
N ASN A 45 15.93 -0.06 -6.57
CA ASN A 45 14.58 -0.54 -6.41
C ASN A 45 14.45 -1.46 -5.21
N TYR A 46 13.22 -1.58 -4.73
CA TYR A 46 12.83 -2.47 -3.67
C TYR A 46 11.52 -3.15 -4.01
N SER A 47 11.44 -4.45 -3.70
CA SER A 47 10.22 -5.23 -3.85
C SER A 47 9.96 -6.05 -2.60
N SER A 48 8.68 -6.22 -2.26
CA SER A 48 8.27 -7.04 -1.13
C SER A 48 6.93 -7.71 -1.38
N ASN A 49 6.74 -8.89 -0.78
CA ASN A 49 5.46 -9.59 -0.71
C ASN A 49 4.85 -9.56 0.70
N ALA A 50 5.31 -8.66 1.55
CA ALA A 50 4.87 -8.55 2.94
C ALA A 50 3.36 -8.34 3.08
N GLN A 51 2.72 -7.72 2.10
CA GLN A 51 1.29 -7.42 2.09
C GLN A 51 0.47 -8.29 1.12
N GLY A 52 1.05 -9.37 0.59
CA GLY A 52 0.41 -10.29 -0.34
C GLY A 52 1.11 -10.35 -1.69
N PRO A 53 0.55 -9.82 -2.78
CA PRO A 53 1.24 -9.74 -4.06
C PRO A 53 2.53 -8.92 -3.99
N TRP A 54 3.48 -9.24 -4.89
CA TRP A 54 4.70 -8.44 -4.99
C TRP A 54 4.39 -6.99 -5.35
N ILE A 55 4.97 -6.06 -4.60
CA ILE A 55 4.90 -4.62 -4.84
C ILE A 55 6.33 -4.12 -4.97
N SER A 56 6.59 -3.37 -6.04
CA SER A 56 7.89 -2.79 -6.35
C SER A 56 7.84 -1.27 -6.32
N GLN A 57 8.92 -0.65 -5.86
CA GLN A 57 9.06 0.81 -5.82
C GLN A 57 10.51 1.24 -5.97
N ILE A 58 10.71 2.46 -6.44
CA ILE A 58 12.02 3.09 -6.52
C ILE A 58 12.33 3.72 -5.16
N LEU A 59 13.48 3.36 -4.57
CA LEU A 59 13.99 3.97 -3.34
C LEU A 59 14.90 5.17 -3.60
N ASP A 60 15.77 5.05 -4.59
CA ASP A 60 16.64 6.13 -5.03
C ASP A 60 16.71 6.13 -6.57
N GLY A 61 16.36 7.24 -7.17
CA GLY A 61 16.34 7.46 -8.61
C GLY A 61 16.75 8.89 -8.97
N GLN A 62 17.43 9.59 -8.04
CA GLN A 62 17.79 11.00 -8.24
C GLN A 62 19.01 11.20 -9.15
N SER A 63 19.74 10.14 -9.39
CA SER A 63 20.83 10.11 -10.36
C SER A 63 20.78 8.77 -11.10
N SER A 64 21.36 8.70 -12.27
CA SER A 64 21.59 7.43 -12.98
C SER A 64 22.63 6.59 -12.22
N ASN A 65 22.57 5.27 -12.36
CA ASN A 65 23.50 4.32 -11.75
C ASN A 65 23.60 4.34 -10.21
N VAL A 66 22.45 4.45 -9.52
CA VAL A 66 22.37 4.27 -8.07
C VAL A 66 21.78 2.90 -7.71
N GLY A 67 22.34 2.26 -6.68
CA GLY A 67 21.83 1.00 -6.13
C GLY A 67 22.70 -0.23 -6.45
N LYS A 68 23.81 -0.08 -7.14
CA LYS A 68 24.74 -1.19 -7.38
C LYS A 68 25.36 -1.67 -6.05
N GLY A 69 25.63 -2.98 -5.98
CA GLY A 69 26.22 -3.59 -4.79
C GLY A 69 25.38 -3.34 -3.53
N VAL A 70 24.05 -3.35 -3.67
CA VAL A 70 23.14 -3.13 -2.56
C VAL A 70 23.23 -4.28 -1.55
N GLU A 71 23.29 -3.91 -0.28
CA GLU A 71 23.10 -4.81 0.86
C GLU A 71 21.91 -4.32 1.66
N LEU A 72 21.08 -5.26 2.11
CA LEU A 72 19.84 -5.01 2.83
C LEU A 72 19.87 -5.71 4.18
N GLU A 73 19.51 -5.01 5.23
CA GLU A 73 19.23 -5.57 6.55
C GLU A 73 17.87 -5.09 7.06
N LEU A 74 17.23 -5.90 7.89
CA LEU A 74 15.99 -5.59 8.59
C LEU A 74 16.27 -5.45 10.08
N ASP A 75 15.75 -4.41 10.69
CA ASP A 75 15.71 -4.35 12.15
C ASP A 75 14.49 -5.11 12.72
N THR A 76 14.42 -5.17 14.04
CA THR A 76 13.31 -5.84 14.75
C THR A 76 11.96 -5.19 14.54
N ASN A 77 11.92 -3.93 14.08
CA ASN A 77 10.70 -3.20 13.77
C ASN A 77 10.28 -3.37 12.31
N GLY A 78 11.11 -4.04 11.48
CA GLY A 78 10.89 -4.19 10.05
C GLY A 78 11.37 -2.98 9.24
N ASP A 79 12.12 -2.05 9.83
CA ASP A 79 12.78 -0.99 9.07
C ASP A 79 13.93 -1.57 8.26
N LEU A 80 14.07 -1.12 7.02
CA LEU A 80 15.13 -1.53 6.11
C LEU A 80 16.33 -0.60 6.25
N PHE A 81 17.51 -1.19 6.38
CA PHE A 81 18.78 -0.51 6.30
C PHE A 81 19.50 -0.98 5.05
N LEU A 82 19.91 -0.05 4.22
CA LEU A 82 20.54 -0.34 2.95
C LEU A 82 21.89 0.37 2.84
N THR A 83 22.86 -0.32 2.27
CA THR A 83 24.09 0.28 1.77
C THR A 83 24.18 0.02 0.27
N TYR A 84 24.57 1.01 -0.50
CA TYR A 84 24.67 0.89 -1.96
C TYR A 84 25.62 1.91 -2.56
N LEU A 85 25.95 1.72 -3.83
CA LEU A 85 26.84 2.61 -4.58
C LEU A 85 26.02 3.56 -5.45
N ASN A 86 26.50 4.78 -5.55
CA ASN A 86 26.19 5.70 -6.63
C ASN A 86 27.43 5.80 -7.52
N ASP A 87 27.40 5.17 -8.68
CA ASP A 87 28.55 5.13 -9.58
C ASP A 87 28.83 6.47 -10.26
N ASP A 88 27.82 7.31 -10.44
CA ASP A 88 28.00 8.60 -11.13
C ASP A 88 28.97 9.52 -10.40
N ASN A 89 29.07 9.39 -9.09
CA ASN A 89 29.96 10.21 -8.26
C ASN A 89 30.86 9.40 -7.32
N ALA A 90 30.94 8.08 -7.53
CA ALA A 90 31.74 7.15 -6.75
C ALA A 90 31.47 7.20 -5.23
N GLN A 91 30.21 7.46 -4.85
CA GLN A 91 29.80 7.54 -3.44
C GLN A 91 29.19 6.24 -2.96
N ARG A 92 29.54 5.86 -1.72
CA ARG A 92 28.78 4.88 -0.96
C ARG A 92 27.69 5.60 -0.17
N LYS A 93 26.47 5.10 -0.32
CA LYS A 93 25.32 5.64 0.39
C LYS A 93 24.83 4.66 1.45
N VAL A 94 24.32 5.20 2.54
CA VAL A 94 23.57 4.45 3.56
C VAL A 94 22.19 5.07 3.63
N GLY A 95 21.17 4.24 3.48
CA GLY A 95 19.78 4.66 3.58
C GLY A 95 19.05 3.87 4.66
N LYS A 96 18.18 4.53 5.38
CA LYS A 96 17.14 3.90 6.18
C LYS A 96 15.82 4.11 5.46
N PHE A 97 15.13 3.02 5.21
CA PHE A 97 13.82 3.04 4.61
C PHE A 97 12.86 2.32 5.55
N ARG A 98 11.76 2.97 5.87
CA ARG A 98 10.70 2.31 6.61
C ARG A 98 9.96 1.39 5.65
N SER A 99 10.04 0.10 5.88
CA SER A 99 9.30 -0.87 5.11
C SER A 99 7.81 -0.53 5.15
N LEU A 100 7.12 -0.70 4.01
CA LEU A 100 5.66 -0.62 3.95
C LEU A 100 4.96 -1.71 4.78
N THR A 101 5.73 -2.55 5.49
CA THR A 101 5.23 -3.51 6.49
C THR A 101 4.84 -2.85 7.81
N ASN A 102 5.03 -1.54 7.95
CA ASN A 102 4.34 -0.83 8.99
C ASN A 102 2.86 -0.94 8.64
N THR A 103 2.17 -1.85 9.28
CA THR A 103 0.74 -2.06 9.15
C THR A 103 0.08 -0.75 9.55
N GLU A 104 -0.09 0.13 8.57
CA GLU A 104 -1.00 1.24 8.76
C GLU A 104 -2.36 0.60 8.94
N THR A 105 -2.90 0.73 10.11
CA THR A 105 -4.29 0.39 10.37
C THR A 105 -5.09 1.66 10.29
N TYR A 106 -6.22 1.56 9.66
CA TYR A 106 -7.13 2.67 9.54
C TYR A 106 -8.35 2.41 10.41
N GLU A 107 -8.81 3.44 11.07
CA GLU A 107 -10.04 3.44 11.87
C GLU A 107 -10.91 4.60 11.42
N ILE A 108 -12.21 4.45 11.53
CA ILE A 108 -13.15 5.51 11.22
C ILE A 108 -14.10 5.71 12.40
N HIS A 109 -14.31 6.94 12.78
CA HIS A 109 -15.22 7.33 13.84
C HIS A 109 -16.10 8.53 13.41
N PRO A 110 -17.37 8.49 13.77
CA PRO A 110 -18.14 7.38 14.35
C PRO A 110 -18.34 6.22 13.36
N ASP A 111 -18.99 5.16 13.80
CA ASP A 111 -19.31 4.01 12.94
C ASP A 111 -20.11 4.45 11.71
N LEU A 112 -19.83 3.80 10.58
CA LEU A 112 -20.54 4.03 9.33
C LEU A 112 -21.99 3.55 9.40
N PRO A 113 -22.90 4.16 8.64
CA PRO A 113 -24.25 3.68 8.48
C PRO A 113 -24.30 2.23 7.97
N SER A 114 -25.38 1.52 8.33
CA SER A 114 -25.63 0.16 7.85
C SER A 114 -25.56 0.08 6.34
N GLY A 115 -24.90 -0.95 5.82
CA GLY A 115 -24.67 -1.17 4.38
C GLY A 115 -23.37 -0.56 3.84
N LEU A 116 -22.70 0.29 4.61
CA LEU A 116 -21.34 0.74 4.31
C LEU A 116 -20.31 -0.06 5.11
N SER A 117 -19.16 -0.25 4.53
CA SER A 117 -18.01 -0.94 5.12
C SER A 117 -16.77 -0.08 5.03
N PHE A 118 -15.84 -0.31 5.97
CA PHE A 118 -14.57 0.38 6.03
C PHE A 118 -13.41 -0.61 6.05
N GLY A 119 -12.40 -0.36 5.25
CA GLY A 119 -11.19 -1.19 5.17
C GLY A 119 -10.12 -0.74 6.14
N ALA A 120 -9.96 -1.48 7.22
CA ALA A 120 -8.93 -1.20 8.22
C ALA A 120 -7.49 -1.28 7.68
N ASN A 121 -7.27 -1.93 6.52
CA ASN A 121 -5.94 -2.10 5.94
C ASN A 121 -5.60 -1.04 4.84
N ASN A 122 -6.60 -0.32 4.34
CA ASN A 122 -6.42 0.60 3.21
C ASN A 122 -7.21 1.90 3.31
N GLY A 123 -8.00 2.09 4.37
CA GLY A 123 -8.80 3.29 4.59
C GLY A 123 -9.95 3.49 3.58
N THR A 124 -10.32 2.46 2.83
CA THR A 124 -11.36 2.56 1.80
C THR A 124 -12.75 2.41 2.41
N ILE A 125 -13.72 3.22 1.97
CA ILE A 125 -15.14 3.08 2.27
C ILE A 125 -15.81 2.51 1.02
N TRP A 126 -16.63 1.45 1.20
CA TRP A 126 -17.40 0.85 0.12
C TRP A 126 -18.76 0.33 0.61
N GLY A 127 -19.64 0.01 -0.31
CA GLY A 127 -20.96 -0.53 -0.05
C GLY A 127 -22.07 0.42 -0.50
N THR A 128 -23.30 0.02 -0.21
CA THR A 128 -24.51 0.81 -0.45
C THR A 128 -25.21 1.00 0.89
N PRO A 129 -25.46 2.23 1.33
CA PRO A 129 -26.15 2.45 2.59
C PRO A 129 -27.55 1.84 2.53
N ALA A 130 -27.95 1.17 3.61
CA ALA A 130 -29.28 0.54 3.70
C ALA A 130 -30.42 1.56 3.75
N GLU A 131 -30.11 2.76 4.25
CA GLU A 131 -31.06 3.88 4.36
C GLU A 131 -30.34 5.20 4.02
N GLY A 132 -31.10 6.20 3.58
CA GLY A 132 -30.60 7.54 3.40
C GLY A 132 -30.19 8.16 4.74
N PHE A 133 -29.11 8.89 4.76
CA PHE A 133 -28.63 9.58 5.96
C PHE A 133 -28.20 11.01 5.67
N ALA A 134 -28.42 11.89 6.66
CA ALA A 134 -28.00 13.29 6.58
C ALA A 134 -26.48 13.40 6.59
N ALA A 135 -25.96 14.55 6.13
CA ALA A 135 -24.56 14.86 6.20
C ALA A 135 -24.02 14.67 7.63
N LYS A 136 -22.96 13.87 7.74
CA LYS A 136 -22.30 13.55 9.00
C LYS A 136 -20.80 13.52 8.80
N ASP A 137 -20.07 14.11 9.73
CA ASP A 137 -18.63 14.13 9.72
C ASP A 137 -18.06 12.84 10.34
N TYR A 138 -17.05 12.30 9.67
CA TYR A 138 -16.30 11.14 10.10
C TYR A 138 -14.82 11.50 10.18
N THR A 139 -14.15 11.02 11.19
CA THR A 139 -12.71 11.14 11.32
C THR A 139 -12.06 9.81 10.98
N ILE A 140 -11.16 9.82 10.01
CA ILE A 140 -10.36 8.64 9.65
C ILE A 140 -8.99 8.82 10.28
N TYR A 141 -8.58 7.82 11.05
CA TYR A 141 -7.27 7.73 11.67
C TYR A 141 -6.41 6.77 10.86
N ALA A 142 -5.19 7.18 10.56
CA ALA A 142 -4.15 6.30 10.05
C ALA A 142 -3.16 6.07 11.19
N ASN A 143 -3.14 4.85 11.70
CA ASN A 143 -2.36 4.45 12.86
C ASN A 143 -1.18 3.58 12.42
N THR A 144 0.00 3.94 12.91
CA THR A 144 1.19 3.10 12.84
C THR A 144 1.58 2.68 14.25
N THR A 145 2.56 1.80 14.39
CA THR A 145 3.05 1.40 15.72
C THR A 145 3.62 2.55 16.55
N THR A 146 3.94 3.69 15.91
CA THR A 146 4.63 4.80 16.57
C THR A 146 3.97 6.15 16.36
N GLN A 147 3.03 6.27 15.42
CA GLN A 147 2.40 7.54 15.06
C GLN A 147 0.94 7.31 14.67
N SER A 148 0.13 8.31 14.94
CA SER A 148 -1.25 8.42 14.46
C SER A 148 -1.46 9.78 13.81
N THR A 149 -2.14 9.79 12.69
CA THR A 149 -2.63 11.02 12.04
C THR A 149 -4.09 10.84 11.69
N SER A 150 -4.81 11.92 11.48
CA SER A 150 -6.22 11.84 11.14
C SER A 150 -6.62 12.90 10.13
N THR A 151 -7.71 12.61 9.43
CA THR A 151 -8.39 13.56 8.55
C THR A 151 -9.90 13.40 8.73
N SER A 152 -10.65 14.46 8.42
CA SER A 152 -12.10 14.43 8.46
C SER A 152 -12.68 14.35 7.06
N VAL A 153 -13.74 13.58 6.91
CA VAL A 153 -14.54 13.45 5.69
C VAL A 153 -16.02 13.57 6.04
N GLN A 154 -16.76 14.31 5.24
CA GLN A 154 -18.21 14.38 5.38
C GLN A 154 -18.85 13.43 4.37
N LEU A 155 -19.72 12.56 4.88
CA LEU A 155 -20.50 11.64 4.06
C LEU A 155 -21.99 11.98 4.19
N MET A 156 -22.70 11.85 3.09
CA MET A 156 -24.16 11.91 3.06
C MET A 156 -24.69 10.98 1.96
N SER A 157 -25.89 10.50 2.14
CA SER A 157 -26.60 9.75 1.10
C SER A 157 -27.89 10.47 0.80
N MET A 158 -28.08 10.85 -0.47
CA MET A 158 -29.32 11.40 -0.95
C MET A 158 -30.13 10.27 -1.60
N TRP A 159 -31.27 9.96 -1.02
CA TRP A 159 -32.28 9.18 -1.73
C TRP A 159 -32.89 10.08 -2.81
N GLN A 160 -32.94 9.62 -4.03
CA GLN A 160 -33.83 10.20 -5.00
C GLN A 160 -35.25 9.86 -4.53
N VAL A 161 -35.97 10.85 -4.01
CA VAL A 161 -37.40 10.73 -3.85
C VAL A 161 -37.95 10.70 -5.26
N GLU A 162 -38.38 9.55 -5.73
CA GLU A 162 -39.20 9.48 -6.94
C GLU A 162 -40.40 10.40 -6.69
N PRO A 163 -40.67 11.38 -7.56
CA PRO A 163 -41.84 12.20 -7.38
C PRO A 163 -43.07 11.27 -7.45
N SER A 164 -43.75 11.10 -6.33
CA SER A 164 -45.05 10.44 -6.33
C SER A 164 -45.96 11.27 -7.23
N VAL A 165 -46.28 10.73 -8.37
CA VAL A 165 -47.34 11.32 -9.23
C VAL A 165 -48.62 11.19 -8.42
N ALA A 166 -48.96 12.22 -7.69
CA ALA A 166 -50.30 12.36 -7.13
C ALA A 166 -51.27 12.29 -8.29
N GLY A 167 -52.14 11.28 -8.28
CA GLY A 167 -53.10 11.05 -9.33
C GLY A 167 -53.90 12.31 -9.61
N VAL A 168 -53.87 12.76 -10.85
CA VAL A 168 -54.81 13.76 -11.35
C VAL A 168 -56.17 13.06 -11.45
N GLU A 169 -57.05 13.29 -10.47
CA GLU A 169 -58.45 12.95 -10.64
C GLU A 169 -59.03 13.87 -11.74
N MET A 170 -59.29 13.30 -12.88
CA MET A 170 -60.09 13.98 -13.90
C MET A 170 -61.54 14.01 -13.42
N MET A 171 -61.99 15.18 -13.02
CA MET A 171 -63.42 15.40 -12.86
C MET A 171 -64.11 15.22 -14.21
N LYS A 172 -65.02 14.25 -14.29
CA LYS A 172 -65.99 14.12 -15.37
C LYS A 172 -67.12 15.08 -15.12
N ASP A 173 -67.37 16.01 -16.05
CA ASP A 173 -68.62 16.71 -16.23
C ASP A 173 -69.70 15.79 -16.80
#